data_491be2d69f7744fcbc1b252e92a4082c
#
_entry.id   491be2d69f7744fcbc1b252e92a4082c
#
_cell.length_a   1.000
_cell.length_b   1.000
_cell.length_c   1.000
_cell.angle_alpha   90.00
_cell.angle_beta   90.00
_cell.angle_gamma   90.00
#
_symmetry.space_group_name_H-M   'P 1'
#
loop_
_entity.id
_entity.type
_entity.pdbx_description
1 polymer ?
#
loop_
_entity_poly.entity_id
_entity_poly.type
_entity_poly.pdbx_seq_one_letter_code
_entity_poly.pdbx_strand_id
1 'polypeptide(L)'
;DMLTMTAPYKYKPNPYTKYFTSEDWVTFSLNMLGGKGQIGQFRYAPLIGPDVLTGILAKVAGQSVLDFACENLFEPLGITVERSVTFHSREEQMVFYKATDMSVWAAGPTGVNAGGWGLTLSPIDMAKLGQLILNGGVWNGRRTVSEEWLRESTSEHSRWTERDLPYGYLWWVLEREHGCAAIGDGGNIIYVSPKKNMVVAIASRFRPMVKDRIEFIREYVEPAFD
;
A
#
# COMPACT_ATOMS: atom_id res chain seq x y z
N ASP A 1 -15.27 2.93 -3.33
CA ASP A 1 -14.70 3.02 -4.71
C ASP A 1 -13.20 3.32 -4.71
N MET A 2 -12.65 4.18 -3.83
CA MET A 2 -11.21 4.47 -3.77
C MET A 2 -10.39 3.28 -3.28
N LEU A 3 -10.85 2.58 -2.24
CA LEU A 3 -10.20 1.37 -1.74
C LEU A 3 -10.17 0.23 -2.76
N THR A 4 -11.16 0.17 -3.63
CA THR A 4 -11.34 -0.89 -4.63
C THR A 4 -10.83 -0.52 -6.02
N MET A 5 -10.18 0.65 -6.17
CA MET A 5 -9.70 1.18 -7.46
C MET A 5 -10.81 1.30 -8.51
N THR A 6 -12.04 1.63 -8.08
CA THR A 6 -13.22 1.78 -8.97
C THR A 6 -13.79 3.20 -8.98
N ALA A 7 -13.10 4.16 -8.37
CA ALA A 7 -13.46 5.56 -8.47
C ALA A 7 -13.08 6.14 -9.84
N PRO A 8 -13.95 6.95 -10.48
CA PRO A 8 -13.62 7.62 -11.73
C PRO A 8 -12.66 8.80 -11.47
N TYR A 9 -11.72 9.02 -12.40
CA TYR A 9 -10.74 10.10 -12.33
C TYR A 9 -10.71 10.92 -13.62
N LYS A 10 -10.42 12.22 -13.52
CA LYS A 10 -10.42 13.19 -14.63
C LYS A 10 -9.22 13.10 -15.57
N TYR A 11 -8.25 12.22 -15.31
CA TYR A 11 -6.99 12.20 -16.03
C TYR A 11 -6.72 10.88 -16.79
N LYS A 12 -5.94 11.00 -17.85
CA LYS A 12 -5.24 9.93 -18.60
C LYS A 12 -4.02 10.59 -19.27
N PRO A 13 -2.77 10.17 -19.03
CA PRO A 13 -2.22 9.25 -18.03
C PRO A 13 -2.15 9.82 -16.61
N ASN A 14 -1.54 9.06 -15.68
CA ASN A 14 -1.36 9.52 -14.29
C ASN A 14 -0.59 10.85 -14.24
N PRO A 15 -1.08 11.85 -13.49
CA PRO A 15 -0.53 13.19 -13.48
C PRO A 15 0.65 13.34 -12.49
N TYR A 16 1.60 12.41 -12.48
CA TYR A 16 2.69 12.36 -11.50
C TYR A 16 3.42 13.69 -11.32
N THR A 17 3.86 14.33 -12.43
CA THR A 17 4.60 15.59 -12.33
C THR A 17 3.76 16.67 -11.63
N LYS A 18 2.49 16.84 -12.02
CA LYS A 18 1.59 17.82 -11.40
C LYS A 18 1.30 17.51 -9.94
N TYR A 19 1.16 16.23 -9.61
CA TYR A 19 0.97 15.78 -8.24
C TYR A 19 2.18 16.16 -7.38
N PHE A 20 3.39 15.76 -7.76
CA PHE A 20 4.61 16.02 -6.97
C PHE A 20 5.01 17.50 -6.89
N THR A 21 4.54 18.36 -7.79
CA THR A 21 4.78 19.79 -7.76
C THR A 21 3.63 20.59 -7.15
N SER A 22 2.55 19.93 -6.72
CA SER A 22 1.44 20.63 -6.04
C SER A 22 1.77 20.96 -4.60
N GLU A 23 1.20 22.05 -4.10
CA GLU A 23 1.36 22.51 -2.72
C GLU A 23 0.57 21.68 -1.71
N ASP A 24 -0.40 20.89 -2.17
CA ASP A 24 -1.24 20.02 -1.35
C ASP A 24 -1.66 18.77 -2.14
N TRP A 25 -1.08 17.63 -1.79
CA TRP A 25 -1.33 16.37 -2.48
C TRP A 25 -2.76 15.86 -2.27
N VAL A 26 -3.35 16.11 -1.09
CA VAL A 26 -4.73 15.68 -0.79
C VAL A 26 -5.72 16.50 -1.60
N THR A 27 -5.59 17.83 -1.59
CA THR A 27 -6.45 18.72 -2.39
C THR A 27 -6.28 18.46 -3.88
N PHE A 28 -5.04 18.26 -4.35
CA PHE A 28 -4.79 17.88 -5.75
C PHE A 28 -5.52 16.58 -6.10
N SER A 29 -5.39 15.56 -5.26
CA SER A 29 -6.01 14.24 -5.47
C SER A 29 -7.54 14.32 -5.43
N LEU A 30 -8.10 15.06 -4.49
CA LEU A 30 -9.55 15.31 -4.40
C LEU A 30 -10.09 15.97 -5.68
N ASN A 31 -9.38 16.94 -6.24
CA ASN A 31 -9.75 17.61 -7.48
C ASN A 31 -9.65 16.70 -8.72
N MET A 32 -8.92 15.60 -8.63
CA MET A 32 -8.83 14.61 -9.71
C MET A 32 -9.98 13.59 -9.70
N LEU A 33 -10.77 13.51 -8.64
CA LEU A 33 -11.94 12.64 -8.59
C LEU A 33 -13.03 13.12 -9.58
N GLY A 34 -13.84 12.19 -10.07
CA GLY A 34 -14.89 12.44 -11.06
C GLY A 34 -14.39 12.23 -12.50
N GLY A 35 -15.08 12.82 -13.48
CA GLY A 35 -14.78 12.64 -14.89
C GLY A 35 -15.77 11.69 -15.59
N LYS A 36 -15.40 11.19 -16.79
CA LYS A 36 -16.29 10.38 -17.64
C LYS A 36 -16.24 8.88 -17.39
N GLY A 37 -15.42 8.42 -16.39
CA GLY A 37 -15.35 7.01 -16.02
C GLY A 37 -16.63 6.55 -15.33
N GLN A 38 -16.95 5.27 -15.45
CA GLN A 38 -18.06 4.66 -14.71
C GLN A 38 -17.59 4.27 -13.31
N ILE A 39 -18.40 4.56 -12.29
CA ILE A 39 -18.20 4.02 -10.94
C ILE A 39 -18.34 2.50 -11.02
N GLY A 40 -17.45 1.77 -10.33
CA GLY A 40 -17.43 0.31 -10.36
C GLY A 40 -16.48 -0.31 -11.40
N GLN A 41 -16.04 0.48 -12.39
CA GLN A 41 -15.04 0.02 -13.37
C GLN A 41 -13.64 0.11 -12.76
N PHE A 42 -12.92 -1.01 -12.70
CA PHE A 42 -11.55 -1.05 -12.18
C PHE A 42 -10.62 -0.15 -12.98
N ARG A 43 -9.88 0.69 -12.25
CA ARG A 43 -8.83 1.54 -12.79
C ARG A 43 -7.74 1.74 -11.76
N TYR A 44 -6.61 1.10 -11.94
CA TYR A 44 -5.51 1.22 -11.00
C TYR A 44 -4.97 2.65 -10.92
N ALA A 45 -5.17 3.29 -9.78
CA ALA A 45 -4.79 4.67 -9.51
C ALA A 45 -4.15 4.77 -8.10
N PRO A 46 -2.90 4.26 -7.94
CA PRO A 46 -2.31 4.00 -6.63
C PRO A 46 -1.99 5.27 -5.82
N LEU A 47 -1.94 6.45 -6.44
CA LEU A 47 -1.66 7.70 -5.73
C LEU A 47 -2.96 8.40 -5.30
N ILE A 48 -3.86 8.68 -6.22
CA ILE A 48 -4.94 9.65 -6.04
C ILE A 48 -5.97 9.21 -5.00
N GLY A 49 -6.51 8.00 -5.13
CA GLY A 49 -7.50 7.47 -4.17
C GLY A 49 -6.93 7.32 -2.77
N PRO A 50 -5.79 6.63 -2.60
CA PRO A 50 -5.15 6.49 -1.30
C PRO A 50 -4.82 7.82 -0.59
N ASP A 51 -4.37 8.85 -1.31
CA ASP A 51 -4.07 10.15 -0.71
C ASP A 51 -5.33 10.89 -0.22
N VAL A 52 -6.44 10.76 -0.92
CA VAL A 52 -7.73 11.28 -0.40
C VAL A 52 -8.11 10.53 0.89
N LEU A 53 -7.89 9.22 0.94
CA LEU A 53 -8.20 8.41 2.12
C LEU A 53 -7.33 8.79 3.33
N THR A 54 -6.02 9.03 3.14
CA THR A 54 -5.15 9.50 4.23
C THR A 54 -5.52 10.90 4.69
N GLY A 55 -5.93 11.79 3.79
CA GLY A 55 -6.48 13.10 4.15
C GLY A 55 -7.76 13.01 4.99
N ILE A 56 -8.66 12.09 4.65
CA ILE A 56 -9.85 11.81 5.46
C ILE A 56 -9.46 11.25 6.83
N LEU A 57 -8.53 10.29 6.87
CA LEU A 57 -8.08 9.66 8.11
C LEU A 57 -7.47 10.71 9.06
N ALA A 58 -6.54 11.54 8.58
CA ALA A 58 -5.93 12.59 9.39
C ALA A 58 -6.98 13.54 9.98
N LYS A 59 -7.97 13.94 9.17
CA LYS A 59 -9.04 14.83 9.60
C LYS A 59 -9.97 14.20 10.65
N VAL A 60 -10.34 12.92 10.46
CA VAL A 60 -11.28 12.23 11.36
C VAL A 60 -10.58 11.81 12.66
N ALA A 61 -9.33 11.36 12.58
CA ALA A 61 -8.55 10.97 13.76
C ALA A 61 -8.07 12.17 14.59
N GLY A 62 -8.02 13.37 14.02
CA GLY A 62 -7.51 14.57 14.69
C GLY A 62 -6.02 14.53 15.01
N GLN A 63 -5.28 13.67 14.31
CA GLN A 63 -3.84 13.48 14.46
C GLN A 63 -3.20 13.14 13.11
N SER A 64 -1.86 13.11 13.04
CA SER A 64 -1.18 12.69 11.81
C SER A 64 -1.48 11.23 11.46
N VAL A 65 -1.41 10.88 10.17
CA VAL A 65 -1.58 9.49 9.72
C VAL A 65 -0.49 8.61 10.31
N LEU A 66 0.73 9.13 10.42
CA LEU A 66 1.84 8.42 11.05
C LEU A 66 1.56 8.13 12.52
N ASP A 67 1.14 9.13 13.32
CA ASP A 67 0.86 8.92 14.75
C ASP A 67 -0.27 7.91 14.93
N PHE A 68 -1.34 8.03 14.14
CA PHE A 68 -2.44 7.07 14.15
C PHE A 68 -1.96 5.65 13.82
N ALA A 69 -1.11 5.49 12.81
CA ALA A 69 -0.57 4.20 12.41
C ALA A 69 0.42 3.64 13.45
N CYS A 70 1.25 4.49 14.06
CA CYS A 70 2.14 4.10 15.14
C CYS A 70 1.35 3.54 16.31
N GLU A 71 0.40 4.29 16.83
CA GLU A 71 -0.41 3.92 17.99
C GLU A 71 -1.20 2.61 17.78
N ASN A 72 -1.83 2.47 16.59
CA ASN A 72 -2.82 1.42 16.38
C ASN A 72 -2.27 0.18 15.65
N LEU A 73 -1.12 0.30 14.96
CA LEU A 73 -0.59 -0.79 14.14
C LEU A 73 0.91 -1.03 14.35
N PHE A 74 1.75 0.00 14.21
CA PHE A 74 3.20 -0.20 14.17
C PHE A 74 3.79 -0.58 15.53
N GLU A 75 3.50 0.19 16.58
CA GLU A 75 3.98 -0.10 17.94
C GLU A 75 3.51 -1.47 18.47
N PRO A 76 2.23 -1.87 18.31
CA PRO A 76 1.78 -3.22 18.65
C PRO A 76 2.59 -4.34 17.99
N LEU A 77 3.09 -4.11 16.77
CA LEU A 77 3.89 -5.06 16.01
C LEU A 77 5.41 -4.93 16.27
N GLY A 78 5.83 -3.95 17.07
CA GLY A 78 7.25 -3.62 17.26
C GLY A 78 7.90 -3.15 15.95
N ILE A 79 7.16 -2.36 15.16
CA ILE A 79 7.65 -1.67 13.96
C ILE A 79 7.92 -0.21 14.34
N THR A 80 9.08 0.30 13.93
CA THR A 80 9.43 1.70 14.15
C THR A 80 9.42 2.44 12.83
N VAL A 81 8.63 3.50 12.72
CA VAL A 81 8.69 4.50 11.65
C VAL A 81 9.07 5.82 12.27
N GLU A 82 10.28 6.29 11.99
CA GLU A 82 10.93 7.36 12.77
C GLU A 82 10.24 8.71 12.64
N ARG A 83 9.84 9.08 11.42
CA ARG A 83 9.22 10.39 11.14
C ARG A 83 8.57 10.44 9.77
N SER A 84 7.74 11.46 9.58
CA SER A 84 7.33 11.91 8.25
C SER A 84 8.45 12.70 7.57
N VAL A 85 8.57 12.56 6.23
CA VAL A 85 9.56 13.28 5.41
C VAL A 85 8.82 14.04 4.32
N THR A 86 9.04 15.36 4.26
CA THR A 86 8.53 16.24 3.20
C THR A 86 9.68 16.64 2.30
N PHE A 87 9.44 16.69 1.00
CA PHE A 87 10.44 17.05 0.00
C PHE A 87 10.22 18.50 -0.48
N HIS A 88 11.29 19.29 -0.50
CA HIS A 88 11.30 20.66 -0.99
C HIS A 88 11.95 20.78 -2.38
N SER A 89 12.54 19.69 -2.86
CA SER A 89 13.17 19.65 -4.17
C SER A 89 13.09 18.22 -4.77
N ARG A 90 13.30 18.17 -6.09
CA ARG A 90 13.44 16.87 -6.80
C ARG A 90 14.69 16.10 -6.36
N GLU A 91 15.74 16.83 -6.02
CA GLU A 91 17.00 16.26 -5.54
C GLU A 91 16.78 15.51 -4.22
N GLU A 92 16.08 16.12 -3.25
CA GLU A 92 15.72 15.48 -1.99
C GLU A 92 14.88 14.22 -2.20
N GLN A 93 13.88 14.29 -3.09
CA GLN A 93 13.06 13.14 -3.45
C GLN A 93 13.92 12.02 -4.08
N MET A 94 14.89 12.36 -4.92
CA MET A 94 15.79 11.38 -5.52
C MET A 94 16.75 10.74 -4.52
N VAL A 95 17.18 11.48 -3.48
CA VAL A 95 17.94 10.93 -2.35
C VAL A 95 17.10 9.91 -1.60
N PHE A 96 15.85 10.24 -1.28
CA PHE A 96 14.90 9.33 -0.64
C PHE A 96 14.72 8.02 -1.45
N TYR A 97 14.50 8.09 -2.76
CA TYR A 97 14.34 6.89 -3.60
C TYR A 97 15.58 5.99 -3.66
N LYS A 98 16.76 6.53 -3.39
CA LYS A 98 18.02 5.79 -3.38
C LYS A 98 18.42 5.27 -2.01
N ALA A 99 17.83 5.78 -0.96
CA ALA A 99 18.12 5.38 0.42
C ALA A 99 17.71 3.93 0.66
N THR A 100 18.47 3.22 1.49
CA THR A 100 18.26 1.79 1.80
C THR A 100 18.22 1.50 3.30
N ASP A 101 18.36 2.53 4.13
CA ASP A 101 18.54 2.46 5.57
C ASP A 101 17.57 3.38 6.34
N MET A 102 16.44 3.71 5.71
CA MET A 102 15.44 4.61 6.29
C MET A 102 14.18 3.84 6.66
N SER A 103 13.60 4.19 7.80
CA SER A 103 12.25 3.78 8.21
C SER A 103 11.42 5.04 8.46
N VAL A 104 10.87 5.59 7.38
CA VAL A 104 10.17 6.88 7.37
C VAL A 104 8.94 6.81 6.46
N TRP A 105 8.10 7.81 6.51
CA TRP A 105 6.92 7.91 5.64
C TRP A 105 6.87 9.28 4.95
N ALA A 106 6.82 9.26 3.61
CA ALA A 106 6.67 10.47 2.82
C ALA A 106 5.36 11.19 3.14
N ALA A 107 5.44 12.51 3.30
CA ALA A 107 4.30 13.39 3.50
C ALA A 107 4.29 14.50 2.45
N GLY A 108 3.09 14.91 2.06
CA GLY A 108 2.90 16.08 1.21
C GLY A 108 3.32 17.39 1.91
N PRO A 109 3.38 18.51 1.17
CA PRO A 109 3.76 19.79 1.73
C PRO A 109 2.90 20.27 2.92
N THR A 110 1.67 19.79 3.01
CA THR A 110 0.75 20.06 4.14
C THR A 110 0.93 19.13 5.33
N GLY A 111 1.90 18.21 5.30
CA GLY A 111 2.22 17.29 6.39
C GLY A 111 1.38 16.00 6.40
N VAL A 112 0.45 15.81 5.47
CA VAL A 112 -0.34 14.56 5.37
C VAL A 112 0.48 13.48 4.68
N ASN A 113 0.62 12.31 5.31
CA ASN A 113 1.36 11.19 4.74
C ASN A 113 0.70 10.66 3.46
N ALA A 114 1.51 10.34 2.47
CA ALA A 114 1.03 9.75 1.22
C ALA A 114 0.43 8.36 1.45
N GLY A 115 -0.75 8.12 0.93
CA GLY A 115 -1.45 6.85 1.11
C GLY A 115 -1.03 5.77 0.12
N GLY A 116 -0.50 6.17 -1.03
CA GLY A 116 -0.18 5.27 -2.12
C GLY A 116 1.31 4.98 -2.32
N TRP A 117 2.20 5.62 -1.56
CA TRP A 117 3.65 5.47 -1.70
C TRP A 117 4.41 6.00 -0.50
N GLY A 118 5.73 5.80 -0.47
CA GLY A 118 6.64 6.53 0.41
C GLY A 118 6.74 6.03 1.85
N LEU A 119 6.02 4.99 2.24
CA LEU A 119 6.30 4.26 3.48
C LEU A 119 7.48 3.31 3.23
N THR A 120 8.57 3.51 3.97
CA THR A 120 9.75 2.66 3.90
C THR A 120 9.83 1.77 5.13
N LEU A 121 9.91 0.47 4.92
CA LEU A 121 9.99 -0.54 5.98
C LEU A 121 11.09 -1.55 5.66
N SER A 122 11.67 -2.14 6.70
CA SER A 122 12.55 -3.29 6.53
C SER A 122 11.76 -4.52 6.03
N PRO A 123 12.41 -5.50 5.36
CA PRO A 123 11.74 -6.76 4.99
C PRO A 123 11.12 -7.47 6.20
N ILE A 124 11.75 -7.39 7.37
CA ILE A 124 11.24 -7.98 8.61
C ILE A 124 9.94 -7.28 9.03
N ASP A 125 9.88 -5.95 8.98
CA ASP A 125 8.68 -5.21 9.35
C ASP A 125 7.55 -5.43 8.35
N MET A 126 7.86 -5.51 7.06
CA MET A 126 6.90 -5.94 6.04
C MET A 126 6.36 -7.36 6.33
N ALA A 127 7.23 -8.29 6.73
CA ALA A 127 6.82 -9.65 7.09
C ALA A 127 5.93 -9.68 8.34
N LYS A 128 6.15 -8.80 9.34
CA LYS A 128 5.25 -8.68 10.51
C LYS A 128 3.83 -8.27 10.10
N LEU A 129 3.70 -7.34 9.13
CA LEU A 129 2.37 -6.97 8.59
C LEU A 129 1.69 -8.16 7.89
N GLY A 130 2.44 -8.90 7.07
CA GLY A 130 1.92 -10.12 6.45
C GLY A 130 1.55 -11.20 7.49
N GLN A 131 2.36 -11.38 8.52
CA GLN A 131 2.10 -12.34 9.59
C GLN A 131 0.86 -11.96 10.42
N LEU A 132 0.63 -10.66 10.65
CA LEU A 132 -0.61 -10.20 11.29
C LEU A 132 -1.84 -10.63 10.50
N ILE A 133 -1.81 -10.53 9.17
CA ILE A 133 -2.91 -10.98 8.31
C ILE A 133 -3.05 -12.49 8.41
N LEU A 134 -1.95 -13.24 8.28
CA LEU A 134 -1.96 -14.70 8.36
C LEU A 134 -2.52 -15.21 9.70
N ASN A 135 -2.28 -14.47 10.77
CA ASN A 135 -2.78 -14.76 12.11
C ASN A 135 -4.22 -14.23 12.36
N GLY A 136 -4.96 -13.84 11.33
CA GLY A 136 -6.32 -13.31 11.48
C GLY A 136 -6.42 -12.04 12.31
N GLY A 137 -5.39 -11.19 12.30
CA GLY A 137 -5.36 -9.92 13.02
C GLY A 137 -4.91 -9.99 14.48
N VAL A 138 -4.37 -11.13 14.92
CA VAL A 138 -3.85 -11.32 16.27
C VAL A 138 -2.32 -11.27 16.27
N TRP A 139 -1.74 -10.48 17.15
CA TRP A 139 -0.30 -10.36 17.38
C TRP A 139 0.03 -10.50 18.86
N ASN A 140 0.92 -11.42 19.21
CA ASN A 140 1.31 -11.71 20.61
C ASN A 140 0.09 -11.88 21.55
N GLY A 141 -0.96 -12.58 21.09
CA GLY A 141 -2.18 -12.82 21.86
C GLY A 141 -3.16 -11.64 21.92
N ARG A 142 -2.83 -10.48 21.36
CA ARG A 142 -3.67 -9.31 21.30
C ARG A 142 -4.28 -9.14 19.90
N ARG A 143 -5.59 -8.88 19.83
CA ARG A 143 -6.22 -8.50 18.56
C ARG A 143 -5.89 -7.06 18.20
N THR A 144 -5.14 -6.88 17.11
CA THR A 144 -4.76 -5.58 16.57
C THR A 144 -5.71 -5.15 15.46
N VAL A 145 -6.16 -6.09 14.63
CA VAL A 145 -7.14 -5.85 13.55
C VAL A 145 -8.26 -6.88 13.68
N SER A 146 -9.48 -6.49 13.41
CA SER A 146 -10.61 -7.44 13.46
C SER A 146 -10.49 -8.47 12.32
N GLU A 147 -10.82 -9.72 12.59
CA GLU A 147 -10.83 -10.80 11.60
C GLU A 147 -11.84 -10.50 10.48
N GLU A 148 -12.98 -9.93 10.84
CA GLU A 148 -14.00 -9.52 9.89
C GLU A 148 -13.46 -8.48 8.88
N TRP A 149 -12.74 -7.47 9.37
CA TRP A 149 -12.12 -6.46 8.52
C TRP A 149 -11.04 -7.07 7.60
N LEU A 150 -10.21 -7.97 8.12
CA LEU A 150 -9.21 -8.65 7.28
C LEU A 150 -9.89 -9.47 6.19
N ARG A 151 -10.91 -10.25 6.54
CA ARG A 151 -11.67 -11.03 5.55
C ARG A 151 -12.30 -10.12 4.49
N GLU A 152 -12.94 -9.04 4.91
CA GLU A 152 -13.56 -8.06 4.01
C GLU A 152 -12.51 -7.41 3.11
N SER A 153 -11.43 -6.86 3.68
CA SER A 153 -10.43 -6.09 2.94
C SER A 153 -9.59 -6.94 1.97
N THR A 154 -9.46 -8.23 2.22
CA THR A 154 -8.71 -9.17 1.35
C THR A 154 -9.62 -10.03 0.46
N SER A 155 -10.92 -9.76 0.42
CA SER A 155 -11.88 -10.37 -0.51
C SER A 155 -11.94 -9.58 -1.82
N GLU A 156 -12.42 -10.24 -2.89
CA GLU A 156 -12.63 -9.56 -4.17
C GLU A 156 -13.78 -8.55 -4.11
N HIS A 157 -13.51 -7.31 -4.44
CA HIS A 157 -14.49 -6.23 -4.60
C HIS A 157 -14.46 -5.64 -6.02
N SER A 158 -13.37 -5.84 -6.72
CA SER A 158 -13.18 -5.44 -8.12
C SER A 158 -12.15 -6.33 -8.78
N ARG A 159 -11.98 -6.22 -10.10
CA ARG A 159 -11.06 -7.07 -10.86
C ARG A 159 -10.38 -6.29 -11.98
N TRP A 160 -9.07 -6.46 -12.10
CA TRP A 160 -8.34 -6.01 -13.27
C TRP A 160 -8.54 -7.02 -14.40
N THR A 161 -9.49 -6.77 -15.25
CA THR A 161 -9.95 -7.73 -16.28
C THR A 161 -8.87 -8.11 -17.29
N GLU A 162 -7.95 -7.18 -17.65
CA GLU A 162 -6.88 -7.46 -18.61
C GLU A 162 -5.83 -8.44 -18.08
N ARG A 163 -5.75 -8.62 -16.76
CA ARG A 163 -4.81 -9.55 -16.10
C ARG A 163 -5.51 -10.65 -15.32
N ASP A 164 -6.85 -10.65 -15.33
CA ASP A 164 -7.67 -11.53 -14.50
C ASP A 164 -7.22 -11.56 -13.04
N LEU A 165 -6.97 -10.36 -12.47
CA LEU A 165 -6.42 -10.22 -11.13
C LEU A 165 -7.43 -9.53 -10.20
N PRO A 166 -7.98 -10.27 -9.20
CA PRO A 166 -8.94 -9.72 -8.26
C PRO A 166 -8.29 -8.72 -7.30
N TYR A 167 -9.09 -7.74 -6.84
CA TYR A 167 -8.64 -6.66 -5.98
C TYR A 167 -9.63 -6.43 -4.83
N GLY A 168 -9.11 -6.33 -3.63
CA GLY A 168 -9.83 -6.03 -2.39
C GLY A 168 -9.72 -4.54 -2.02
N TYR A 169 -9.58 -4.24 -0.72
CA TYR A 169 -9.32 -2.91 -0.25
C TYR A 169 -7.81 -2.64 -0.19
N LEU A 170 -7.27 -2.16 -1.31
CA LEU A 170 -5.84 -1.93 -1.54
C LEU A 170 -4.96 -3.20 -1.49
N TRP A 171 -5.57 -4.39 -1.56
CA TRP A 171 -4.91 -5.68 -1.62
C TRP A 171 -5.20 -6.36 -2.95
N TRP A 172 -4.17 -6.95 -3.55
CA TRP A 172 -4.35 -7.94 -4.62
C TRP A 172 -4.80 -9.26 -3.99
N VAL A 173 -5.89 -9.84 -4.48
CA VAL A 173 -6.41 -11.11 -3.96
C VAL A 173 -5.73 -12.25 -4.71
N LEU A 174 -5.22 -13.24 -3.97
CA LEU A 174 -4.52 -14.39 -4.49
C LEU A 174 -5.40 -15.64 -4.34
N GLU A 175 -6.24 -15.92 -5.34
CA GLU A 175 -7.22 -17.02 -5.29
C GLU A 175 -6.56 -18.37 -5.06
N ARG A 176 -5.44 -18.65 -5.75
CA ARG A 176 -4.70 -19.92 -5.65
C ARG A 176 -4.16 -20.19 -4.24
N GLU A 177 -3.74 -19.14 -3.55
CA GLU A 177 -3.14 -19.18 -2.21
C GLU A 177 -4.19 -19.03 -1.11
N HIS A 178 -5.43 -18.69 -1.45
CA HIS A 178 -6.47 -18.23 -0.52
C HIS A 178 -6.00 -17.05 0.33
N GLY A 179 -5.22 -16.15 -0.29
CA GLY A 179 -4.51 -15.08 0.40
C GLY A 179 -4.51 -13.76 -0.34
N CYS A 180 -3.52 -12.92 -0.04
CA CYS A 180 -3.42 -11.60 -0.61
C CYS A 180 -1.96 -11.14 -0.78
N ALA A 181 -1.79 -10.07 -1.56
CA ALA A 181 -0.50 -9.40 -1.68
C ALA A 181 -0.65 -7.87 -1.68
N ALA A 182 0.25 -7.17 -1.00
CA ALA A 182 0.52 -5.76 -1.22
C ALA A 182 1.73 -5.64 -2.15
N ILE A 183 1.57 -4.95 -3.29
CA ILE A 183 2.60 -4.82 -4.32
C ILE A 183 2.95 -3.35 -4.48
N GLY A 184 4.20 -3.01 -4.25
CA GLY A 184 4.75 -1.69 -4.44
C GLY A 184 5.65 -1.59 -5.67
N ASP A 185 5.94 -0.36 -6.06
CA ASP A 185 6.84 -0.08 -7.19
C ASP A 185 8.23 -0.68 -6.97
N GLY A 186 8.86 -1.06 -8.09
CA GLY A 186 10.23 -1.57 -8.08
C GLY A 186 10.38 -3.00 -7.58
N GLY A 187 9.28 -3.70 -7.30
CA GLY A 187 9.27 -5.10 -6.89
C GLY A 187 9.22 -5.33 -5.38
N ASN A 188 8.77 -4.34 -4.61
CA ASN A 188 8.40 -4.54 -3.21
C ASN A 188 7.13 -5.37 -3.12
N ILE A 189 7.08 -6.33 -2.21
CA ILE A 189 5.88 -7.16 -2.00
C ILE A 189 5.79 -7.66 -0.56
N ILE A 190 4.57 -7.68 -0.05
CA ILE A 190 4.14 -8.53 1.06
C ILE A 190 3.20 -9.56 0.45
N TYR A 191 3.59 -10.82 0.50
CA TYR A 191 2.82 -11.94 -0.04
C TYR A 191 2.38 -12.83 1.12
N VAL A 192 1.08 -13.11 1.20
CA VAL A 192 0.47 -13.91 2.27
C VAL A 192 -0.23 -15.11 1.66
N SER A 193 0.19 -16.31 2.01
CA SER A 193 -0.38 -17.58 1.57
C SER A 193 -0.87 -18.41 2.75
N PRO A 194 -2.14 -18.29 3.16
CA PRO A 194 -2.74 -19.17 4.17
C PRO A 194 -2.63 -20.64 3.80
N LYS A 195 -2.78 -20.99 2.53
CA LYS A 195 -2.66 -22.37 2.03
C LYS A 195 -1.31 -23.01 2.36
N LYS A 196 -0.23 -22.22 2.33
CA LYS A 196 1.13 -22.67 2.67
C LYS A 196 1.55 -22.31 4.10
N ASN A 197 0.68 -21.62 4.86
CA ASN A 197 1.02 -21.02 6.14
C ASN A 197 2.31 -20.19 6.05
N MET A 198 2.39 -19.33 5.03
CA MET A 198 3.63 -18.66 4.64
C MET A 198 3.41 -17.16 4.38
N VAL A 199 4.39 -16.38 4.78
CA VAL A 199 4.53 -14.96 4.41
C VAL A 199 5.88 -14.76 3.72
N VAL A 200 5.87 -14.07 2.59
CA VAL A 200 7.10 -13.64 1.91
C VAL A 200 7.10 -12.12 1.80
N ALA A 201 8.16 -11.49 2.29
CA ALA A 201 8.38 -10.05 2.16
C ALA A 201 9.66 -9.79 1.35
N ILE A 202 9.55 -9.00 0.30
CA ILE A 202 10.68 -8.58 -0.52
C ILE A 202 10.73 -7.06 -0.53
N ALA A 203 11.79 -6.46 0.02
CA ALA A 203 12.12 -5.07 -0.17
C ALA A 203 13.15 -4.94 -1.31
N SER A 204 12.85 -4.10 -2.29
CA SER A 204 13.65 -3.94 -3.49
C SER A 204 13.99 -2.47 -3.73
N ARG A 205 15.14 -2.23 -4.35
CA ARG A 205 15.40 -0.91 -4.94
C ARG A 205 14.49 -0.71 -6.15
N PHE A 206 14.00 0.51 -6.33
CA PHE A 206 13.20 0.84 -7.50
C PHE A 206 13.97 0.52 -8.78
N ARG A 207 13.39 -0.34 -9.61
CA ARG A 207 13.86 -0.65 -10.96
C ARG A 207 12.65 -0.72 -11.89
N PRO A 208 12.71 -0.11 -13.06
CA PRO A 208 11.68 -0.29 -14.07
C PRO A 208 11.70 -1.75 -14.58
N MET A 209 10.55 -2.26 -15.00
CA MET A 209 10.39 -3.58 -15.62
C MET A 209 10.93 -4.75 -14.78
N VAL A 210 10.65 -4.76 -13.50
CA VAL A 210 10.97 -5.92 -12.64
C VAL A 210 10.11 -7.14 -13.03
N LYS A 211 10.67 -8.35 -12.84
CA LYS A 211 9.92 -9.61 -12.98
C LYS A 211 8.70 -9.59 -12.03
N ASP A 212 7.59 -10.16 -12.45
CA ASP A 212 6.42 -10.35 -11.60
C ASP A 212 6.82 -11.11 -10.32
N ARG A 213 6.53 -10.50 -9.17
CA ARG A 213 6.96 -11.03 -7.87
C ARG A 213 6.07 -12.16 -7.38
N ILE A 214 4.81 -12.18 -7.77
CA ILE A 214 3.90 -13.29 -7.45
C ILE A 214 4.38 -14.53 -8.16
N GLU A 215 4.63 -14.44 -9.47
CA GLU A 215 5.17 -15.58 -10.25
C GLU A 215 6.54 -16.00 -9.78
N PHE A 216 7.41 -15.04 -9.43
CA PHE A 216 8.73 -15.36 -8.87
C PHE A 216 8.62 -16.16 -7.57
N ILE A 217 7.71 -15.76 -6.67
CA ILE A 217 7.50 -16.48 -5.40
C ILE A 217 6.96 -17.87 -5.67
N ARG A 218 5.97 -18.00 -6.54
CA ARG A 218 5.36 -19.28 -6.92
C ARG A 218 6.33 -20.27 -7.55
N GLU A 219 7.25 -19.76 -8.37
CA GLU A 219 8.19 -20.59 -9.14
C GLU A 219 9.42 -20.99 -8.33
N TYR A 220 9.94 -20.07 -7.48
CA TYR A 220 11.24 -20.27 -6.84
C TYR A 220 11.20 -20.34 -5.32
N VAL A 221 10.23 -19.71 -4.67
CA VAL A 221 10.19 -19.63 -3.21
C VAL A 221 9.28 -20.72 -2.63
N GLU A 222 8.04 -20.80 -3.08
CA GLU A 222 7.08 -21.79 -2.58
C GLU A 222 7.59 -23.24 -2.65
N PRO A 223 8.23 -23.67 -3.76
CA PRO A 223 8.71 -25.07 -3.85
C PRO A 223 9.82 -25.42 -2.86
N ALA A 224 10.52 -24.43 -2.32
CA ALA A 224 11.57 -24.67 -1.32
C ALA A 224 11.01 -25.00 0.08
N PHE A 225 9.69 -24.88 0.27
CA PHE A 225 8.99 -25.14 1.53
C PHE A 225 7.95 -26.27 1.40
N ASP A 226 7.94 -27.00 0.29
CA ASP A 226 7.13 -28.23 0.05
C ASP A 226 7.84 -29.50 0.58
#